data_1d07858d8c9db9fc922035b831f949a7
#
_entry.id   1d07858d8c9db9fc922035b831f949a7
#
_cell.length_a   1.000
_cell.length_b   1.000
_cell.length_c   1.000
_cell.angle_alpha   90.00
_cell.angle_beta   90.00
_cell.angle_gamma   90.00
#
_symmetry.space_group_name_H-M   'P 1'
#
loop_
_entity.id
_entity.type
_entity.pdbx_description
1 polymer ?
#
loop_
_entity_poly.entity_id
_entity_poly.type
_entity_poly.pdbx_seq_one_letter_code
_entity_poly.pdbx_strand_id
1 'polypeptide(L)'
;MLLNLLPIAFLLMTVLILLIVSRTQAQVGTLWLVFTGGALLCFGTITAIRWLQPAMITIEGWAMVGTNPIDLVFGFDDITWVFAFALATLLLGAAFTLAIRLDLVQRPQEWVIELSFIVAGLLPIMAQNLMSLVVAWTILDFFELLIHVSGYTPEKINRQAVMAFAVRMGGSWLLIAARSEEHTS
;
A
#
# COMPACT_ATOMS: atom_id res chain seq x y z
N MET A 1 -14.22 -13.33 0.98
CA MET A 1 -13.27 -12.94 -0.07
C MET A 1 -13.19 -11.42 -0.23
N LEU A 2 -14.24 -10.70 -0.65
CA LEU A 2 -14.22 -9.24 -0.85
C LEU A 2 -13.89 -8.43 0.43
N LEU A 3 -14.15 -8.97 1.60
CA LEU A 3 -13.89 -8.30 2.89
C LEU A 3 -12.41 -7.95 3.09
N ASN A 4 -11.48 -8.79 2.59
CA ASN A 4 -10.04 -8.52 2.65
C ASN A 4 -9.62 -7.29 1.84
N LEU A 5 -10.38 -6.91 0.81
CA LEU A 5 -10.11 -5.72 0.00
C LEU A 5 -10.70 -4.43 0.58
N LEU A 6 -11.60 -4.52 1.56
CA LEU A 6 -12.27 -3.34 2.12
C LEU A 6 -11.31 -2.29 2.68
N PRO A 7 -10.25 -2.63 3.43
CA PRO A 7 -9.30 -1.62 3.92
C PRO A 7 -8.67 -0.83 2.79
N ILE A 8 -8.23 -1.53 1.72
CA ILE A 8 -7.65 -0.91 0.53
C ILE A 8 -8.70 -0.08 -0.20
N ALA A 9 -9.93 -0.60 -0.38
CA ALA A 9 -11.00 0.11 -1.06
C ALA A 9 -11.38 1.42 -0.35
N PHE A 10 -11.49 1.40 0.98
CA PHE A 10 -11.77 2.62 1.77
C PHE A 10 -10.65 3.65 1.67
N LEU A 11 -9.39 3.22 1.72
CA LEU A 11 -8.27 4.15 1.56
C LEU A 11 -8.21 4.72 0.14
N LEU A 12 -8.42 3.91 -0.90
CA LEU A 12 -8.49 4.40 -2.28
C LEU A 12 -9.64 5.39 -2.49
N MET A 13 -10.82 5.10 -1.95
CA MET A 13 -11.95 6.04 -1.94
C MET A 13 -11.58 7.34 -1.24
N THR A 14 -10.90 7.27 -0.10
CA THR A 14 -10.43 8.45 0.64
C THR A 14 -9.44 9.26 -0.20
N VAL A 15 -8.50 8.62 -0.88
CA VAL A 15 -7.55 9.27 -1.80
C VAL A 15 -8.30 9.99 -2.91
N LEU A 16 -9.29 9.35 -3.54
CA LEU A 16 -10.11 9.96 -4.60
C LEU A 16 -10.89 11.17 -4.08
N ILE A 17 -11.52 11.05 -2.92
CA ILE A 17 -12.28 12.16 -2.30
C ILE A 17 -11.32 13.32 -1.98
N LEU A 18 -10.14 13.04 -1.39
CA LEU A 18 -9.15 14.08 -1.12
C LEU A 18 -8.67 14.78 -2.39
N LEU A 19 -8.44 14.05 -3.48
CA LEU A 19 -8.07 14.63 -4.78
C LEU A 19 -9.15 15.55 -5.32
N ILE A 20 -10.41 15.16 -5.21
CA ILE A 20 -11.54 15.98 -5.67
C ILE A 20 -11.69 17.23 -4.77
N VAL A 21 -11.70 17.03 -3.45
CA VAL A 21 -11.90 18.08 -2.46
C VAL A 21 -10.73 19.08 -2.47
N SER A 22 -9.50 18.62 -2.68
CA SER A 22 -8.34 19.51 -2.78
C SER A 22 -8.41 20.49 -3.96
N ARG A 23 -9.14 20.13 -5.02
CA ARG A 23 -9.37 21.02 -6.18
C ARG A 23 -10.44 22.09 -5.95
N THR A 24 -11.30 21.92 -4.95
CA THR A 24 -12.41 22.84 -4.66
C THR A 24 -12.07 23.97 -3.68
N GLN A 25 -10.78 24.19 -3.37
CA GLN A 25 -10.31 25.15 -2.36
C GLN A 25 -10.95 24.94 -0.98
N ALA A 26 -11.25 23.68 -0.64
CA ALA A 26 -11.85 23.32 0.64
C ALA A 26 -10.94 23.72 1.82
N GLN A 27 -11.57 24.02 2.94
CA GLN A 27 -10.86 24.30 4.19
C GLN A 27 -10.02 23.08 4.61
N VAL A 28 -8.84 23.32 5.18
CA VAL A 28 -7.92 22.27 5.66
C VAL A 28 -8.59 21.32 6.65
N GLY A 29 -9.52 21.84 7.46
CA GLY A 29 -10.31 21.04 8.39
C GLY A 29 -11.19 19.99 7.68
N THR A 30 -11.77 20.31 6.52
CA THR A 30 -12.56 19.36 5.72
C THR A 30 -11.67 18.23 5.19
N LEU A 31 -10.48 18.57 4.69
CA LEU A 31 -9.51 17.59 4.22
C LEU A 31 -9.06 16.64 5.34
N TRP A 32 -8.81 17.22 6.53
CA TRP A 32 -8.47 16.44 7.71
C TRP A 32 -9.60 15.49 8.13
N LEU A 33 -10.86 15.93 8.09
CA LEU A 33 -12.01 15.07 8.38
C LEU A 33 -12.11 13.88 7.42
N VAL A 34 -11.90 14.12 6.12
CA VAL A 34 -11.90 13.07 5.09
C VAL A 34 -10.75 12.08 5.34
N PHE A 35 -9.54 12.58 5.59
CA PHE A 35 -8.36 11.76 5.88
C PHE A 35 -8.59 10.88 7.12
N THR A 36 -9.03 11.49 8.23
CA THR A 36 -9.28 10.79 9.50
C THR A 36 -10.42 9.80 9.38
N GLY A 37 -11.49 10.15 8.63
CA GLY A 37 -12.60 9.23 8.34
C GLY A 37 -12.12 7.99 7.59
N GLY A 38 -11.28 8.15 6.58
CA GLY A 38 -10.66 7.04 5.86
C GLY A 38 -9.77 6.18 6.73
N ALA A 39 -8.94 6.80 7.59
CA ALA A 39 -8.09 6.10 8.55
C ALA A 39 -8.91 5.28 9.55
N LEU A 40 -10.00 5.83 10.07
CA LEU A 40 -10.93 5.14 10.99
C LEU A 40 -11.63 3.96 10.31
N LEU A 41 -12.07 4.11 9.06
CA LEU A 41 -12.70 3.02 8.31
C LEU A 41 -11.69 1.90 8.01
N CYS A 42 -10.46 2.24 7.65
CA CYS A 42 -9.39 1.28 7.45
C CYS A 42 -9.08 0.53 8.76
N PHE A 43 -8.89 1.23 9.86
CA PHE A 43 -8.63 0.64 11.17
C PHE A 43 -9.79 -0.27 11.62
N GLY A 44 -11.03 0.20 11.49
CA GLY A 44 -12.22 -0.57 11.86
C GLY A 44 -12.38 -1.84 11.03
N THR A 45 -12.12 -1.79 9.72
CA THR A 45 -12.20 -2.96 8.84
C THR A 45 -11.09 -3.97 9.13
N ILE A 46 -9.84 -3.54 9.34
CA ILE A 46 -8.74 -4.44 9.73
C ILE A 46 -9.03 -5.10 11.08
N THR A 47 -9.59 -4.35 12.04
CA THR A 47 -10.02 -4.92 13.32
C THR A 47 -11.13 -5.96 13.14
N ALA A 48 -12.13 -5.67 12.29
CA ALA A 48 -13.24 -6.59 12.02
C ALA A 48 -12.78 -7.88 11.31
N ILE A 49 -11.78 -7.81 10.43
CA ILE A 49 -11.21 -8.96 9.73
C ILE A 49 -10.73 -10.03 10.72
N ARG A 50 -10.20 -9.66 11.88
CA ARG A 50 -9.77 -10.60 12.93
C ARG A 50 -10.91 -11.51 13.42
N TRP A 51 -12.10 -10.96 13.51
CA TRP A 51 -13.28 -11.69 14.00
C TRP A 51 -13.98 -12.47 12.89
N LEU A 52 -13.97 -11.95 11.68
CA LEU A 52 -14.72 -12.48 10.55
C LEU A 52 -13.92 -13.52 9.74
N GLN A 53 -12.60 -13.54 9.88
CA GLN A 53 -11.66 -14.46 9.21
C GLN A 53 -12.05 -14.78 7.74
N PRO A 54 -12.10 -13.76 6.87
CA PRO A 54 -12.55 -13.95 5.50
C PRO A 54 -11.59 -14.84 4.70
N ALA A 55 -12.14 -15.62 3.76
CA ALA A 55 -11.35 -16.44 2.86
C ALA A 55 -10.34 -15.63 2.07
N MET A 56 -9.16 -16.19 1.82
CA MET A 56 -8.09 -15.59 1.02
C MET A 56 -8.55 -15.35 -0.43
N ILE A 57 -7.92 -14.41 -1.08
CA ILE A 57 -8.15 -14.08 -2.48
C ILE A 57 -7.06 -14.78 -3.28
N THR A 58 -7.46 -15.67 -4.17
CA THR A 58 -6.54 -16.38 -5.07
C THR A 58 -6.81 -15.93 -6.50
N ILE A 59 -5.76 -15.51 -7.19
CA ILE A 59 -5.75 -15.18 -8.62
C ILE A 59 -5.01 -16.35 -9.28
N GLU A 60 -5.77 -17.28 -9.85
CA GLU A 60 -5.24 -18.50 -10.45
C GLU A 60 -4.56 -18.18 -11.79
N GLY A 61 -3.45 -18.90 -12.06
CA GLY A 61 -2.79 -18.87 -13.36
C GLY A 61 -2.19 -17.52 -13.73
N TRP A 62 -1.76 -16.72 -12.75
CA TRP A 62 -1.13 -15.40 -12.99
C TRP A 62 0.10 -15.48 -13.89
N ALA A 63 0.94 -16.47 -13.69
CA ALA A 63 2.13 -16.71 -14.50
C ALA A 63 2.37 -18.22 -14.64
N MET A 64 3.10 -18.60 -15.67
CA MET A 64 3.58 -19.96 -15.84
C MET A 64 5.09 -20.01 -15.67
N VAL A 65 5.57 -20.85 -14.76
CA VAL A 65 6.99 -21.19 -14.66
C VAL A 65 7.14 -22.67 -15.03
N GLY A 66 7.67 -22.92 -16.23
CA GLY A 66 7.65 -24.26 -16.81
C GLY A 66 6.21 -24.70 -17.12
N THR A 67 5.79 -25.83 -16.58
CA THR A 67 4.43 -26.41 -16.73
C THR A 67 3.50 -26.09 -15.57
N ASN A 68 4.00 -25.44 -14.50
CA ASN A 68 3.22 -25.19 -13.30
C ASN A 68 2.65 -23.78 -13.30
N PRO A 69 1.32 -23.61 -13.14
CA PRO A 69 0.73 -22.32 -12.92
C PRO A 69 1.14 -21.76 -11.55
N ILE A 70 1.40 -20.48 -11.50
CA ILE A 70 1.67 -19.74 -10.26
C ILE A 70 0.47 -18.87 -9.95
N ASP A 71 -0.06 -19.04 -8.76
CA ASP A 71 -1.20 -18.28 -8.26
C ASP A 71 -0.71 -17.12 -7.39
N LEU A 72 -1.39 -15.98 -7.46
CA LEU A 72 -1.24 -14.92 -6.48
C LEU A 72 -2.27 -15.11 -5.37
N VAL A 73 -1.79 -15.11 -4.13
CA VAL A 73 -2.64 -15.31 -2.95
C VAL A 73 -2.48 -14.11 -2.02
N PHE A 74 -3.60 -13.44 -1.74
CA PHE A 74 -3.68 -12.30 -0.83
C PHE A 74 -4.72 -12.53 0.26
N GLY A 75 -4.41 -12.08 1.47
CA GLY A 75 -5.33 -12.16 2.60
C GLY A 75 -4.64 -11.82 3.91
N PHE A 76 -5.36 -12.00 5.01
CA PHE A 76 -4.81 -11.79 6.34
C PHE A 76 -4.83 -13.11 7.10
N ASP A 77 -3.67 -13.58 7.52
CA ASP A 77 -3.49 -14.60 8.54
C ASP A 77 -3.20 -13.95 9.90
N ASP A 78 -2.91 -14.75 10.92
CA ASP A 78 -2.65 -14.25 12.28
C ASP A 78 -1.43 -13.33 12.36
N ILE A 79 -0.41 -13.56 11.52
CA ILE A 79 0.83 -12.80 11.50
C ILE A 79 0.65 -11.51 10.68
N THR A 80 0.16 -11.63 9.47
CA THR A 80 -0.02 -10.50 8.55
C THR A 80 -1.07 -9.53 9.08
N TRP A 81 -2.09 -10.03 9.81
CA TRP A 81 -3.06 -9.18 10.49
C TRP A 81 -2.41 -8.25 11.51
N VAL A 82 -1.43 -8.74 12.31
CA VAL A 82 -0.74 -7.90 13.30
C VAL A 82 0.00 -6.75 12.62
N PHE A 83 0.67 -7.00 11.49
CA PHE A 83 1.36 -5.96 10.74
C PHE A 83 0.37 -4.95 10.13
N ALA A 84 -0.73 -5.42 9.56
CA ALA A 84 -1.78 -4.55 9.03
C ALA A 84 -2.41 -3.69 10.12
N PHE A 85 -2.68 -4.27 11.30
CA PHE A 85 -3.21 -3.57 12.45
C PHE A 85 -2.24 -2.50 12.97
N ALA A 86 -0.94 -2.82 13.04
CA ALA A 86 0.09 -1.86 13.41
C ALA A 86 0.15 -0.69 12.42
N LEU A 87 0.12 -0.97 11.10
CA LEU A 87 0.12 0.06 10.07
C LEU A 87 -1.12 0.96 10.16
N ALA A 88 -2.32 0.37 10.34
CA ALA A 88 -3.55 1.13 10.50
C ALA A 88 -3.56 1.98 11.80
N THR A 89 -2.96 1.47 12.87
CA THR A 89 -2.79 2.23 14.12
C THR A 89 -1.87 3.41 13.95
N LEU A 90 -0.75 3.24 13.23
CA LEU A 90 0.17 4.33 12.89
C LEU A 90 -0.51 5.38 12.01
N LEU A 91 -1.29 4.97 11.01
CA LEU A 91 -2.06 5.88 10.17
C LEU A 91 -3.05 6.69 11.00
N LEU A 92 -3.77 6.06 11.91
CA LEU A 92 -4.72 6.73 12.80
C LEU A 92 -4.01 7.69 13.76
N GLY A 93 -2.87 7.29 14.32
CA GLY A 93 -2.01 8.14 15.13
C GLY A 93 -1.51 9.38 14.36
N ALA A 94 -1.09 9.20 13.12
CA ALA A 94 -0.72 10.30 12.23
C ALA A 94 -1.90 11.24 11.98
N ALA A 95 -3.10 10.72 11.72
CA ALA A 95 -4.31 11.52 11.53
C ALA A 95 -4.63 12.41 12.73
N PHE A 96 -4.50 11.89 13.95
CA PHE A 96 -4.72 12.68 15.16
C PHE A 96 -3.59 13.69 15.43
N THR A 97 -2.34 13.32 15.11
CA THR A 97 -1.21 14.26 15.24
C THR A 97 -1.34 15.44 14.29
N LEU A 98 -1.83 15.19 13.07
CA LEU A 98 -2.10 16.23 12.07
C LEU A 98 -3.17 17.22 12.56
N ALA A 99 -4.14 16.79 13.38
CA ALA A 99 -5.16 17.69 13.95
C ALA A 99 -4.56 18.84 14.75
N ILE A 100 -3.43 18.60 15.43
CA ILE A 100 -2.74 19.62 16.25
C ILE A 100 -1.93 20.59 15.37
N ARG A 101 -1.60 20.20 14.14
CA ARG A 101 -0.71 20.93 13.23
C ARG A 101 -1.41 21.41 11.95
N LEU A 102 -2.75 21.52 11.95
CA LEU A 102 -3.52 21.94 10.77
C LEU A 102 -3.05 23.27 10.19
N ASP A 103 -2.61 24.21 11.04
CA ASP A 103 -2.12 25.53 10.63
C ASP A 103 -0.78 25.48 9.88
N LEU A 104 -0.02 24.37 10.03
CA LEU A 104 1.30 24.18 9.40
C LEU A 104 1.21 23.41 8.08
N VAL A 105 0.07 22.79 7.80
CA VAL A 105 -0.12 21.99 6.59
C VAL A 105 -0.39 22.90 5.39
N GLN A 106 0.64 23.05 4.57
CA GLN A 106 0.58 23.94 3.40
C GLN A 106 0.12 23.24 2.11
N ARG A 107 0.16 21.89 2.05
CA ARG A 107 -0.07 21.16 0.80
C ARG A 107 -0.97 19.93 1.00
N PRO A 108 -2.25 20.01 0.59
CA PRO A 108 -3.19 18.86 0.63
C PRO A 108 -2.69 17.63 -0.13
N GLN A 109 -1.82 17.82 -1.11
CA GLN A 109 -1.23 16.76 -1.93
C GLN A 109 -0.36 15.79 -1.11
N GLU A 110 0.28 16.26 -0.03
CA GLU A 110 1.09 15.42 0.86
C GLU A 110 0.24 14.32 1.52
N TRP A 111 -0.99 14.62 1.88
CA TRP A 111 -1.92 13.64 2.47
C TRP A 111 -2.37 12.57 1.47
N VAL A 112 -2.57 12.97 0.22
CA VAL A 112 -2.88 12.04 -0.87
C VAL A 112 -1.72 11.08 -1.08
N ILE A 113 -0.49 11.58 -1.11
CA ILE A 113 0.73 10.78 -1.26
C ILE A 113 0.87 9.82 -0.09
N GLU A 114 0.71 10.29 1.15
CA GLU A 114 0.83 9.47 2.36
C GLU A 114 -0.18 8.32 2.37
N LEU A 115 -1.47 8.60 2.10
CA LEU A 115 -2.49 7.56 2.00
C LEU A 115 -2.22 6.57 0.87
N SER A 116 -1.78 7.05 -0.29
CA SER A 116 -1.44 6.19 -1.42
C SER A 116 -0.28 5.25 -1.08
N PHE A 117 0.68 5.74 -0.30
CA PHE A 117 1.80 4.93 0.19
C PHE A 117 1.33 3.84 1.18
N ILE A 118 0.39 4.18 2.07
CA ILE A 118 -0.22 3.21 2.99
C ILE A 118 -0.99 2.13 2.21
N VAL A 119 -1.75 2.51 1.18
CA VAL A 119 -2.44 1.56 0.29
C VAL A 119 -1.44 0.59 -0.35
N ALA A 120 -0.37 1.14 -0.94
CA ALA A 120 0.68 0.34 -1.55
C ALA A 120 1.40 -0.56 -0.54
N GLY A 121 1.58 -0.09 0.72
CA GLY A 121 2.19 -0.85 1.81
C GLY A 121 1.31 -1.97 2.36
N LEU A 122 -0.03 -1.89 2.26
CA LEU A 122 -0.92 -2.97 2.66
C LEU A 122 -0.83 -4.19 1.74
N LEU A 123 -0.54 -4.00 0.46
CA LEU A 123 -0.46 -5.11 -0.51
C LEU A 123 0.61 -6.15 -0.15
N PRO A 124 1.89 -5.80 0.13
CA PRO A 124 2.88 -6.79 0.55
C PRO A 124 2.57 -7.42 1.91
N ILE A 125 1.90 -6.70 2.82
CA ILE A 125 1.45 -7.27 4.10
C ILE A 125 0.41 -8.38 3.87
N MET A 126 -0.47 -8.23 2.88
CA MET A 126 -1.50 -9.21 2.53
C MET A 126 -0.97 -10.40 1.71
N ALA A 127 0.26 -10.35 1.22
CA ALA A 127 0.83 -11.40 0.37
C ALA A 127 1.05 -12.69 1.18
N GLN A 128 0.48 -13.80 0.71
CA GLN A 128 0.53 -15.10 1.38
C GLN A 128 1.54 -16.07 0.76
N ASN A 129 2.10 -15.72 -0.39
CA ASN A 129 3.17 -16.48 -1.01
C ASN A 129 4.25 -15.55 -1.59
N LEU A 130 5.41 -16.11 -1.90
CA LEU A 130 6.56 -15.34 -2.37
C LEU A 130 6.25 -14.57 -3.65
N MET A 131 5.48 -15.14 -4.58
CA MET A 131 5.14 -14.48 -5.83
C MET A 131 4.23 -13.26 -5.60
N SER A 132 3.20 -13.41 -4.76
CA SER A 132 2.35 -12.30 -4.35
C SER A 132 3.15 -11.20 -3.66
N LEU A 133 4.12 -11.58 -2.81
CA LEU A 133 5.01 -10.64 -2.13
C LEU A 133 5.86 -9.86 -3.12
N VAL A 134 6.50 -10.53 -4.09
CA VAL A 134 7.34 -9.87 -5.10
C VAL A 134 6.50 -8.91 -5.96
N VAL A 135 5.31 -9.32 -6.41
CA VAL A 135 4.41 -8.46 -7.19
C VAL A 135 3.98 -7.24 -6.38
N ALA A 136 3.53 -7.45 -5.14
CA ALA A 136 3.10 -6.37 -4.26
C ALA A 136 4.24 -5.39 -3.91
N TRP A 137 5.44 -5.93 -3.68
CA TRP A 137 6.63 -5.12 -3.42
C TRP A 137 7.05 -4.30 -4.65
N THR A 138 6.95 -4.88 -5.84
CA THR A 138 7.20 -4.17 -7.10
C THR A 138 6.23 -3.00 -7.29
N ILE A 139 4.96 -3.18 -6.93
CA ILE A 139 3.96 -2.10 -6.97
C ILE A 139 4.35 -0.98 -5.98
N LEU A 140 4.77 -1.34 -4.77
CA LEU A 140 5.22 -0.36 -3.76
C LEU A 140 6.44 0.43 -4.24
N ASP A 141 7.46 -0.26 -4.77
CA ASP A 141 8.67 0.37 -5.32
C ASP A 141 8.36 1.29 -6.51
N PHE A 142 7.43 0.89 -7.37
CA PHE A 142 6.98 1.71 -8.49
C PHE A 142 6.26 2.97 -8.00
N PHE A 143 5.43 2.85 -6.97
CA PHE A 143 4.77 4.00 -6.34
C PHE A 143 5.78 4.97 -5.73
N GLU A 144 6.79 4.46 -5.02
CA GLU A 144 7.88 5.27 -4.48
C GLU A 144 8.62 6.03 -5.59
N LEU A 145 8.93 5.35 -6.70
CA LEU A 145 9.55 5.96 -7.86
C LEU A 145 8.69 7.08 -8.45
N LEU A 146 7.38 6.83 -8.65
CA LEU A 146 6.45 7.83 -9.19
C LEU A 146 6.41 9.10 -8.32
N ILE A 147 6.38 8.96 -6.99
CA ILE A 147 6.38 10.08 -6.05
C ILE A 147 7.66 10.91 -6.23
N HIS A 148 8.81 10.25 -6.33
CA HIS A 148 10.09 10.94 -6.48
C HIS A 148 10.23 11.65 -7.83
N VAL A 149 9.75 11.03 -8.92
CA VAL A 149 9.84 11.60 -10.27
C VAL A 149 8.81 12.71 -10.50
N SER A 150 7.70 12.73 -9.76
CA SER A 150 6.62 13.73 -9.93
C SER A 150 6.99 15.18 -9.56
N GLY A 151 8.27 15.45 -9.26
CA GLY A 151 8.77 16.82 -9.06
C GLY A 151 8.62 17.36 -7.63
N TYR A 152 8.17 16.53 -6.69
CA TYR A 152 8.07 16.91 -5.28
C TYR A 152 9.43 16.86 -4.53
N THR A 153 10.46 16.29 -5.16
CA THR A 153 11.79 16.12 -4.56
C THR A 153 12.88 16.80 -5.39
N PRO A 154 13.97 17.28 -4.77
CA PRO A 154 15.11 17.84 -5.49
C PRO A 154 15.73 16.84 -6.48
N GLU A 155 16.23 17.34 -7.62
CA GLU A 155 16.79 16.53 -8.72
C GLU A 155 17.87 15.52 -8.28
N LYS A 156 18.69 15.88 -7.29
CA LYS A 156 19.72 14.99 -6.72
C LYS A 156 19.13 13.77 -6.06
N ILE A 157 17.97 13.90 -5.39
CA ILE A 157 17.27 12.80 -4.72
C ILE A 157 16.61 11.90 -5.75
N ASN A 158 16.10 12.46 -6.86
CA ASN A 158 15.51 11.69 -7.95
C ASN A 158 16.49 10.67 -8.55
N ARG A 159 17.76 11.06 -8.76
CA ARG A 159 18.77 10.13 -9.28
C ARG A 159 19.06 8.98 -8.31
N GLN A 160 19.11 9.26 -7.02
CA GLN A 160 19.31 8.21 -6.00
C GLN A 160 18.10 7.29 -5.91
N ALA A 161 16.87 7.80 -6.02
CA ALA A 161 15.65 7.01 -6.03
C ALA A 161 15.58 6.07 -7.23
N VAL A 162 15.93 6.54 -8.43
CA VAL A 162 16.00 5.71 -9.64
C VAL A 162 17.04 4.59 -9.48
N MET A 163 18.22 4.89 -8.93
CA MET A 163 19.23 3.87 -8.67
C MET A 163 18.76 2.84 -7.63
N ALA A 164 18.15 3.29 -6.53
CA ALA A 164 17.61 2.40 -5.50
C ALA A 164 16.49 1.51 -6.05
N PHE A 165 15.61 2.04 -6.89
CA PHE A 165 14.59 1.27 -7.59
C PHE A 165 15.21 0.20 -8.49
N ALA A 166 16.20 0.55 -9.33
CA ALA A 166 16.85 -0.39 -10.23
C ALA A 166 17.53 -1.55 -9.47
N VAL A 167 18.19 -1.25 -8.33
CA VAL A 167 18.83 -2.27 -7.48
C VAL A 167 17.77 -3.19 -6.85
N ARG A 168 16.68 -2.63 -6.32
CA ARG A 168 15.60 -3.42 -5.71
C ARG A 168 14.90 -4.32 -6.73
N MET A 169 14.61 -3.78 -7.93
CA MET A 169 14.05 -4.57 -9.02
C MET A 169 14.98 -5.71 -9.44
N GLY A 170 16.29 -5.45 -9.56
CA GLY A 170 17.28 -6.48 -9.80
C GLY A 170 17.28 -7.58 -8.75
N GLY A 171 17.20 -7.22 -7.47
CA GLY A 171 17.07 -8.16 -6.34
C GLY A 171 15.80 -9.02 -6.42
N SER A 172 14.66 -8.42 -6.77
CA SER A 172 13.38 -9.14 -6.93
C SER A 172 13.45 -10.16 -8.08
N TRP A 173 14.06 -9.81 -9.22
CA TRP A 173 14.28 -10.73 -10.33
C TRP A 173 15.20 -11.89 -9.96
N LEU A 174 16.28 -11.65 -9.21
CA LEU A 174 17.18 -12.69 -8.72
C LEU A 174 16.46 -13.67 -7.78
N LEU A 175 15.56 -13.20 -6.92
CA LEU A 175 14.74 -14.07 -6.06
C LEU A 175 13.83 -14.99 -6.89
N ILE A 176 13.20 -14.48 -7.95
CA ILE A 176 12.37 -15.29 -8.85
C ILE A 176 13.24 -16.35 -9.57
N ALA A 177 14.41 -15.96 -10.08
CA ALA A 177 15.33 -16.85 -10.77
C ALA A 177 15.84 -17.96 -9.87
N ALA A 178 16.28 -17.64 -8.64
CA ALA A 178 16.76 -18.62 -7.67
C ALA A 178 15.71 -19.69 -7.36
N ARG A 179 14.42 -19.28 -7.24
CA ARG A 179 13.34 -20.24 -6.99
C ARG A 179 13.02 -21.11 -8.20
N SER A 180 13.22 -20.61 -9.42
CA SER A 180 13.00 -21.42 -10.63
C SER A 180 13.99 -22.59 -10.74
N GLU A 181 15.20 -22.45 -10.21
CA GLU A 181 16.22 -23.49 -10.18
C GLU A 181 15.93 -24.59 -9.16
N GLU A 182 15.35 -24.26 -8.00
CA GLU A 182 14.97 -25.24 -6.97
C GLU A 182 13.91 -26.25 -7.47
N HIS A 183 13.07 -25.86 -8.43
CA HIS A 183 12.04 -26.74 -8.99
C HIS A 183 12.51 -27.57 -10.18
N THR A 184 13.73 -27.36 -10.68
CA THR A 184 14.30 -28.11 -11.82
C THR A 184 15.34 -29.15 -11.39
N SER A 185 15.72 -29.20 -10.13
CA SER A 185 16.59 -30.20 -9.49
C SER A 185 15.79 -31.25 -8.73
#